data_12fd66aa338097a1d16bbf10274e3b8f
#
_entry.id   12fd66aa338097a1d16bbf10274e3b8f
#
_cell.length_a   1.000
_cell.length_b   1.000
_cell.length_c   1.000
_cell.angle_alpha   90.00
_cell.angle_beta   90.00
_cell.angle_gamma   90.00
#
_symmetry.space_group_name_H-M   'P 1'
#
loop_
_entity.id
_entity.type
_entity.pdbx_description
1 polymer ?
#
loop_
_entity_poly.entity_id
_entity_poly.type
_entity_poly.pdbx_seq_one_letter_code
_entity_poly.pdbx_strand_id
1 'polypeptide(L)'
;MGELDEAWAAALSEAEHRARLAGRRDVAEYLALRNSNDLLRKAGIDWLVSRFTTLAGDANRAGASIQISTKEDHRFAVGTSTMVGHLLTLTNGVRTLYVEAGWPRTPR
;
A
#
# COMPACT_ATOMS: atom_id res chain seq x y z
N MET A 1 4.76 -1.47 -8.10
CA MET A 1 5.08 -0.86 -6.81
C MET A 1 6.13 0.19 -6.98
N GLY A 2 6.03 1.26 -6.18
CA GLY A 2 6.87 2.42 -6.38
C GLY A 2 8.30 2.25 -5.90
N GLU A 3 9.20 2.99 -6.52
CA GLU A 3 10.60 3.06 -6.10
C GLU A 3 10.75 3.50 -4.64
N LEU A 4 9.83 4.35 -4.15
CA LEU A 4 9.83 4.81 -2.77
C LEU A 4 9.66 3.66 -1.78
N ASP A 5 8.79 2.70 -2.08
CA ASP A 5 8.56 1.53 -1.21
C ASP A 5 9.80 0.65 -1.16
N GLU A 6 10.46 0.44 -2.29
CA GLU A 6 11.69 -0.35 -2.36
C GLU A 6 12.83 0.35 -1.63
N ALA A 7 12.96 1.67 -1.80
CA ALA A 7 13.97 2.46 -1.12
C ALA A 7 13.75 2.45 0.40
N TRP A 8 12.49 2.54 0.85
CA TRP A 8 12.14 2.49 2.26
C TRP A 8 12.49 1.13 2.88
N ALA A 9 12.10 0.03 2.19
CA ALA A 9 12.41 -1.32 2.66
C ALA A 9 13.93 -1.55 2.73
N ALA A 10 14.67 -1.08 1.75
CA ALA A 10 16.13 -1.17 1.74
C ALA A 10 16.75 -0.38 2.89
N ALA A 11 16.24 0.83 3.15
CA ALA A 11 16.73 1.67 4.25
C ALA A 11 16.48 1.02 5.61
N LEU A 12 15.30 0.40 5.80
CA LEU A 12 14.97 -0.31 7.05
C LEU A 12 15.88 -1.52 7.24
N SER A 13 16.13 -2.30 6.19
CA SER A 13 17.01 -3.48 6.27
C SER A 13 18.44 -3.09 6.60
N GLU A 14 18.93 -2.02 5.99
CA GLU A 14 20.26 -1.51 6.27
C GLU A 14 20.38 -0.98 7.71
N ALA A 15 19.37 -0.26 8.19
CA ALA A 15 19.36 0.25 9.56
C ALA A 15 19.33 -0.91 10.57
N GLU A 16 18.57 -1.98 10.28
CA GLU A 16 18.55 -3.19 11.09
C GLU A 16 19.94 -3.82 11.18
N HIS A 17 20.58 -3.98 10.01
CA HIS A 17 21.93 -4.55 9.95
C HIS A 17 22.93 -3.74 10.76
N ARG A 18 22.90 -2.42 10.63
CA ARG A 18 23.78 -1.54 11.41
C ARG A 18 23.51 -1.64 12.92
N ALA A 19 22.24 -1.74 13.31
CA ALA A 19 21.87 -1.90 14.71
C ALA A 19 22.40 -3.21 15.28
N ARG A 20 22.35 -4.31 14.53
CA ARG A 20 22.90 -5.60 14.95
C ARG A 20 24.41 -5.56 15.12
N LEU A 21 25.11 -4.93 14.17
CA LEU A 21 26.57 -4.77 14.25
C LEU A 21 26.99 -3.93 15.44
N ALA A 22 26.16 -2.95 15.84
CA ALA A 22 26.44 -2.11 17.01
C ALA A 22 26.00 -2.74 18.33
N GLY A 23 25.46 -3.97 18.32
CA GLY A 23 24.98 -4.65 19.52
C GLY A 23 23.63 -4.15 20.03
N ARG A 24 22.88 -3.41 19.22
CA ARG A 24 21.56 -2.87 19.55
C ARG A 24 20.46 -3.80 19.09
N ARG A 25 20.36 -4.96 19.71
CA ARG A 25 19.41 -6.00 19.34
C ARG A 25 17.96 -5.54 19.46
N ASP A 26 17.64 -4.74 20.48
CA ASP A 26 16.31 -4.18 20.69
C ASP A 26 15.86 -3.31 19.50
N VAL A 27 16.75 -2.46 19.01
CA VAL A 27 16.51 -1.60 17.86
C VAL A 27 16.38 -2.45 16.59
N ALA A 28 17.25 -3.47 16.43
CA ALA A 28 17.20 -4.35 15.28
C ALA A 28 15.87 -5.12 15.20
N GLU A 29 15.39 -5.63 16.32
CA GLU A 29 14.10 -6.34 16.37
C GLU A 29 12.93 -5.42 16.04
N TYR A 30 12.95 -4.19 16.55
CA TYR A 30 11.91 -3.20 16.20
C TYR A 30 11.91 -2.90 14.71
N LEU A 31 13.07 -2.68 14.11
CA LEU A 31 13.18 -2.38 12.68
C LEU A 31 12.75 -3.56 11.82
N ALA A 32 13.08 -4.78 12.22
CA ALA A 32 12.64 -5.99 11.53
C ALA A 32 11.12 -6.12 11.56
N LEU A 33 10.50 -5.89 12.72
CA LEU A 33 9.04 -5.94 12.86
C LEU A 33 8.38 -4.87 12.00
N ARG A 34 8.91 -3.66 12.00
CA ARG A 34 8.38 -2.57 11.20
C ARG A 34 8.43 -2.88 9.71
N ASN A 35 9.57 -3.39 9.24
CA ASN A 35 9.73 -3.80 7.85
C ASN A 35 8.75 -4.90 7.47
N SER A 36 8.57 -5.89 8.34
CA SER A 36 7.60 -6.98 8.12
C SER A 36 6.18 -6.45 8.03
N ASN A 37 5.79 -5.53 8.91
CA ASN A 37 4.46 -4.92 8.88
C ASN A 37 4.23 -4.11 7.61
N ASP A 38 5.23 -3.37 7.14
CA ASP A 38 5.15 -2.60 5.91
C ASP A 38 4.96 -3.54 4.70
N LEU A 39 5.66 -4.66 4.67
CA LEU A 39 5.52 -5.66 3.60
C LEU A 39 4.13 -6.28 3.60
N LEU A 40 3.56 -6.58 4.77
CA LEU A 40 2.22 -7.12 4.89
C LEU A 40 1.16 -6.13 4.41
N ARG A 41 1.29 -4.85 4.76
CA ARG A 41 0.38 -3.80 4.30
C ARG A 41 0.41 -3.66 2.79
N LYS A 42 1.60 -3.66 2.23
CA LYS A 42 1.81 -3.57 0.79
C LYS A 42 1.20 -4.77 0.06
N ALA A 43 1.44 -5.98 0.56
CA ALA A 43 0.85 -7.19 -0.01
C ALA A 43 -0.67 -7.16 0.04
N GLY A 44 -1.24 -6.65 1.13
CA GLY A 44 -2.69 -6.50 1.27
C GLY A 44 -3.29 -5.53 0.27
N ILE A 45 -2.63 -4.40 0.02
CA ILE A 45 -3.07 -3.42 -0.96
C ILE A 45 -2.96 -3.99 -2.38
N ASP A 46 -1.86 -4.65 -2.70
CA ASP A 46 -1.67 -5.29 -4.01
C ASP A 46 -2.75 -6.35 -4.26
N TRP A 47 -3.08 -7.13 -3.25
CA TRP A 47 -4.15 -8.12 -3.33
C TRP A 47 -5.50 -7.46 -3.60
N LEU A 48 -5.81 -6.37 -2.88
CA LEU A 48 -7.07 -5.65 -3.03
C LEU A 48 -7.20 -5.07 -4.44
N VAL A 49 -6.17 -4.40 -4.93
CA VAL A 49 -6.14 -3.83 -6.28
C VAL A 49 -6.33 -4.93 -7.32
N SER A 50 -5.63 -6.04 -7.16
CA SER A 50 -5.72 -7.19 -8.05
C SER A 50 -7.13 -7.79 -8.07
N ARG A 51 -7.78 -7.91 -6.91
CA ARG A 51 -9.15 -8.44 -6.82
C ARG A 51 -10.15 -7.54 -7.54
N PHE A 52 -10.09 -6.23 -7.32
CA PHE A 52 -10.98 -5.29 -8.00
C PHE A 52 -10.74 -5.29 -9.51
N THR A 53 -9.48 -5.36 -9.94
CA THR A 53 -9.15 -5.44 -11.37
C THR A 53 -9.72 -6.70 -12.01
N THR A 54 -9.61 -7.83 -11.33
CA THR A 54 -10.16 -9.11 -11.81
C THR A 54 -11.68 -9.05 -11.90
N LEU A 55 -12.35 -8.53 -10.87
CA LEU A 55 -13.81 -8.42 -10.85
C LEU A 55 -14.32 -7.50 -11.97
N ALA A 56 -13.65 -6.38 -12.18
CA ALA A 56 -14.01 -5.47 -13.26
C ALA A 56 -13.78 -6.11 -14.63
N GLY A 57 -12.70 -6.86 -14.81
CA GLY A 57 -12.44 -7.62 -16.02
C GLY A 57 -13.51 -8.66 -16.30
N ASP A 58 -13.94 -9.39 -15.26
CA ASP A 58 -15.04 -10.36 -15.38
C ASP A 58 -16.36 -9.69 -15.76
N ALA A 59 -16.68 -8.57 -15.11
CA ALA A 59 -17.88 -7.81 -15.44
C ALA A 59 -17.84 -7.29 -16.88
N ASN A 60 -16.70 -6.83 -17.36
CA ASN A 60 -16.53 -6.34 -18.71
C ASN A 60 -16.72 -7.46 -19.74
N ARG A 61 -16.25 -8.66 -19.44
CA ARG A 61 -16.51 -9.81 -20.32
C ARG A 61 -17.99 -10.18 -20.38
N ALA A 62 -18.76 -9.84 -19.33
CA ALA A 62 -20.20 -10.03 -19.28
C ALA A 62 -20.99 -8.84 -19.85
N GLY A 63 -20.34 -7.84 -20.40
CA GLY A 63 -20.98 -6.71 -21.09
C GLY A 63 -20.88 -5.37 -20.39
N ALA A 64 -20.27 -5.27 -19.22
CA ALA A 64 -20.04 -3.98 -18.58
C ALA A 64 -18.92 -3.22 -19.28
N SER A 65 -18.83 -1.91 -19.00
CA SER A 65 -17.80 -1.05 -19.57
C SER A 65 -17.08 -0.30 -18.43
N ILE A 66 -16.50 -1.06 -17.52
CA ILE A 66 -15.82 -0.51 -16.35
C ILE A 66 -14.39 -0.13 -16.73
N GLN A 67 -14.06 1.12 -16.44
CA GLN A 67 -12.68 1.61 -16.58
C GLN A 67 -12.05 1.67 -15.21
N ILE A 68 -10.83 1.18 -15.10
CA ILE A 68 -10.08 1.18 -13.85
C ILE A 68 -8.85 2.05 -14.01
N SER A 69 -8.61 2.90 -13.03
CA SER A 69 -7.33 3.60 -12.89
C SER A 69 -6.83 3.46 -11.47
N THR A 70 -5.51 3.46 -11.32
CA THR A 70 -4.85 3.38 -10.03
C THR A 70 -3.89 4.55 -9.87
N LYS A 71 -3.82 5.08 -8.65
CA LYS A 71 -2.89 6.14 -8.30
C LYS A 71 -2.12 5.71 -7.06
N GLU A 72 -0.80 5.67 -7.15
CA GLU A 72 0.08 5.46 -6.00
C GLU A 72 0.33 6.77 -5.27
N ASP A 73 0.87 6.68 -4.07
CA ASP A 73 1.21 7.84 -3.23
C ASP A 73 0.02 8.78 -3.00
N HIS A 74 -1.17 8.20 -2.93
CA HIS A 74 -2.40 8.93 -2.68
C HIS A 74 -2.54 9.20 -1.18
N ARG A 75 -2.87 10.44 -0.84
CA ARG A 75 -3.11 10.85 0.55
C ARG A 75 -4.58 11.08 0.78
N PHE A 76 -5.07 10.60 1.91
CA PHE A 76 -6.46 10.78 2.29
C PHE A 76 -6.59 10.80 3.82
N ALA A 77 -7.71 11.30 4.30
CA ALA A 77 -7.95 11.43 5.72
C ALA A 77 -8.94 10.36 6.20
N VAL A 78 -8.63 9.75 7.35
CA VAL A 78 -9.56 8.88 8.06
C VAL A 78 -9.61 9.41 9.50
N GLY A 79 -10.73 10.04 9.86
CA GLY A 79 -10.82 10.76 11.13
C GLY A 79 -9.79 11.88 11.18
N THR A 80 -8.93 11.87 12.18
CA THR A 80 -7.85 12.85 12.35
C THR A 80 -6.50 12.38 11.77
N SER A 81 -6.46 11.17 11.22
CA SER A 81 -5.23 10.60 10.70
C SER A 81 -5.07 10.87 9.21
N THR A 82 -3.85 11.20 8.80
CA THR A 82 -3.48 11.28 7.39
C THR A 82 -2.97 9.92 6.96
N MET A 83 -3.62 9.36 5.94
CA MET A 83 -3.26 8.07 5.37
C MET A 83 -2.49 8.27 4.07
N VAL A 84 -1.62 7.35 3.79
CA VAL A 84 -0.88 7.28 2.52
C VAL A 84 -1.05 5.89 1.94
N GLY A 85 -1.36 5.81 0.68
CA GLY A 85 -1.55 4.53 0.02
C GLY A 85 -1.95 4.68 -1.43
N HIS A 86 -2.96 3.94 -1.82
CA HIS A 86 -3.41 3.84 -3.21
C HIS A 86 -4.85 4.29 -3.35
N LEU A 87 -5.14 4.88 -4.49
CA LEU A 87 -6.51 5.18 -4.92
C LEU A 87 -6.82 4.33 -6.14
N LEU A 88 -7.87 3.56 -6.05
CA LEU A 88 -8.42 2.80 -7.16
C LEU A 88 -9.72 3.46 -7.57
N THR A 89 -9.85 3.83 -8.83
CA THR A 89 -11.06 4.45 -9.37
C THR A 89 -11.68 3.52 -10.40
N LEU A 90 -12.94 3.16 -10.18
CA LEU A 90 -13.72 2.37 -11.11
C LEU A 90 -14.86 3.22 -11.66
N THR A 91 -14.92 3.38 -12.97
CA THR A 91 -15.90 4.23 -13.63
C THR A 91 -16.72 3.41 -14.61
N ASN A 92 -18.05 3.51 -14.53
CA ASN A 92 -18.96 2.91 -15.46
C ASN A 92 -20.01 3.97 -15.86
N GLY A 93 -19.78 4.63 -16.99
CA GLY A 93 -20.62 5.73 -17.41
C GLY A 93 -20.54 6.91 -16.44
N VAL A 94 -21.69 7.29 -15.86
CA VAL A 94 -21.75 8.40 -14.91
C VAL A 94 -21.47 7.97 -13.47
N ARG A 95 -21.31 6.68 -13.24
CA ARG A 95 -21.07 6.14 -11.89
C ARG A 95 -19.60 5.94 -11.66
N THR A 96 -19.14 6.33 -10.48
CA THR A 96 -17.75 6.17 -10.09
C THR A 96 -17.67 5.62 -8.67
N LEU A 97 -16.82 4.63 -8.50
CA LEU A 97 -16.48 4.08 -7.19
C LEU A 97 -15.02 4.37 -6.91
N TYR A 98 -14.75 4.88 -5.73
CA TYR A 98 -13.39 5.10 -5.26
C TYR A 98 -13.06 4.12 -4.14
N VAL A 99 -11.91 3.49 -4.24
CA VAL A 99 -11.39 2.62 -3.19
C VAL A 99 -10.04 3.19 -2.73
N GLU A 100 -10.01 3.62 -1.48
CA GLU A 100 -8.79 4.15 -0.88
C GLU A 100 -8.24 3.12 0.08
N ALA A 101 -6.98 2.75 -0.10
CA ALA A 101 -6.32 1.77 0.75
C ALA A 101 -4.94 2.29 1.13
N GLY A 102 -4.63 2.25 2.41
CA GLY A 102 -3.36 2.76 2.89
C GLY A 102 -3.18 2.56 4.38
N TRP A 103 -2.20 3.26 4.92
CA TRP A 103 -1.85 3.21 6.34
C TRP A 103 -1.46 4.60 6.84
N PRO A 104 -1.46 4.82 8.16
CA PRO A 104 -1.08 6.12 8.70
C PRO A 104 0.32 6.52 8.24
N ARG A 105 0.45 7.77 7.83
CA ARG A 105 1.71 8.32 7.33
C ARG A 105 2.79 8.30 8.41
N THR A 106 2.40 8.60 9.66
CA THR A 106 3.33 8.65 10.77
C THR A 106 3.00 7.52 11.73
N PRO A 107 3.89 6.58 11.94
CA PRO A 107 3.68 5.53 12.94
C PRO A 107 3.61 6.15 14.33
N ARG A 108 2.74 5.67 15.12
CA ARG A 108 2.61 6.08 16.51
C ARG A 108 2.59 4.87 17.42
#